data_47dccaeff25c69941a69158ba0b14e69
#
_entry.id   47dccaeff25c69941a69158ba0b14e69
#
_cell.length_a   1.000
_cell.length_b   1.000
_cell.length_c   1.000
_cell.angle_alpha   90.00
_cell.angle_beta   90.00
_cell.angle_gamma   90.00
#
_symmetry.space_group_name_H-M   'P 1'
#
loop_
_entity.id
_entity.type
_entity.pdbx_description
1 polymer ?
#
loop_
_entity_poly.entity_id
_entity_poly.type
_entity_poly.pdbx_seq_one_letter_code
_entity_poly.pdbx_strand_id
1 'polypeptide(L)'
;MRLDIDCVRDVLMAVEQKGFGQSYTISNLHDLLDYSSDQIEYTCLKLSEAGYLDITTVQMTQKTTPGIYSVNELTFQGHEFLSNISSQKVFDKTKKICQGLGSASLEVVAQVASNVISSLINPKMFF
;
A
#
# COMPACT_ATOMS: atom_id res chain seq x y z
N MET A 1 5.74 -2.66 15.14
CA MET A 1 5.03 -1.60 14.40
C MET A 1 3.90 -2.26 13.61
N ARG A 2 2.79 -1.59 13.47
CA ARG A 2 1.65 -2.10 12.70
C ARG A 2 1.56 -1.41 11.36
N LEU A 3 1.05 -2.11 10.36
CA LEU A 3 0.67 -1.48 9.11
C LEU A 3 -0.55 -0.57 9.32
N ASP A 4 -0.46 0.62 8.77
CA ASP A 4 -1.56 1.58 8.72
C ASP A 4 -2.10 1.58 7.30
N ILE A 5 -3.36 1.21 7.15
CA ILE A 5 -4.00 1.09 5.82
C ILE A 5 -4.02 2.43 5.08
N ASP A 6 -4.14 3.54 5.81
CA ASP A 6 -4.05 4.87 5.19
C ASP A 6 -2.67 5.11 4.61
N CYS A 7 -1.62 4.75 5.36
CA CYS A 7 -0.25 4.89 4.89
C CYS A 7 0.02 4.00 3.68
N VAL A 8 -0.49 2.77 3.69
CA VAL A 8 -0.38 1.84 2.56
C VAL A 8 -0.94 2.49 1.29
N ARG A 9 -2.15 3.00 1.36
CA ARG A 9 -2.81 3.64 0.22
C ARG A 9 -2.03 4.87 -0.25
N ASP A 10 -1.63 5.72 0.68
CA ASP A 10 -0.96 6.98 0.35
C ASP A 10 0.43 6.73 -0.27
N VAL A 11 1.17 5.75 0.21
CA VAL A 11 2.45 5.37 -0.38
C VAL A 11 2.26 4.87 -1.81
N LEU A 12 1.29 3.97 -2.02
CA LEU A 12 1.03 3.44 -3.35
C LEU A 12 0.59 4.55 -4.32
N MET A 13 -0.27 5.47 -3.87
CA MET A 13 -0.71 6.59 -4.70
C MET A 13 0.45 7.53 -5.06
N ALA A 14 1.33 7.81 -4.10
CA ALA A 14 2.49 8.66 -4.36
C ALA A 14 3.42 8.03 -5.39
N VAL A 15 3.67 6.72 -5.27
CA VAL A 15 4.54 6.02 -6.22
C VAL A 15 3.90 5.95 -7.60
N GLU A 16 2.58 5.74 -7.67
CA GLU A 16 1.86 5.73 -8.95
C GLU A 16 1.98 7.07 -9.67
N GLN A 17 1.97 8.16 -8.94
CA GLN A 17 1.97 9.51 -9.52
C GLN A 17 3.35 9.99 -9.99
N LYS A 18 4.42 9.32 -9.58
CA LYS A 18 5.74 9.72 -10.04
C LYS A 18 5.95 9.33 -11.51
N GLY A 19 6.92 9.97 -12.16
CA GLY A 19 7.26 9.68 -13.54
C GLY A 19 7.86 8.29 -13.71
N PHE A 20 7.61 7.70 -14.87
CA PHE A 20 8.19 6.39 -15.21
C PHE A 20 9.72 6.48 -15.20
N GLY A 21 10.35 5.48 -14.58
CA GLY A 21 11.81 5.43 -14.46
C GLY A 21 12.40 6.29 -13.37
N GLN A 22 11.59 7.08 -12.67
CA GLN A 22 12.02 7.84 -11.51
C GLN A 22 11.90 7.00 -10.24
N SER A 23 12.63 7.39 -9.21
CA SER A 23 12.61 6.70 -7.91
C SER A 23 12.47 7.72 -6.80
N TYR A 24 11.89 7.27 -5.67
CA TYR A 24 11.83 8.06 -4.44
C TYR A 24 12.75 7.45 -3.39
N THR A 25 13.39 8.31 -2.61
CA THR A 25 13.99 7.91 -1.33
C THR A 25 12.90 7.96 -0.26
N ILE A 26 13.17 7.38 0.91
CA ILE A 26 12.25 7.51 2.05
C ILE A 26 12.11 8.98 2.44
N SER A 27 13.18 9.77 2.35
CA SER A 27 13.12 11.20 2.62
C SER A 27 12.17 11.92 1.65
N ASN A 28 12.19 11.57 0.37
CA ASN A 28 11.28 12.15 -0.60
C ASN A 28 9.82 11.84 -0.24
N LEU A 29 9.53 10.59 0.13
CA LEU A 29 8.18 10.19 0.53
C LEU A 29 7.77 10.88 1.83
N HIS A 30 8.68 11.04 2.77
CA HIS A 30 8.41 11.74 4.02
C HIS A 30 8.01 13.20 3.77
N ASP A 31 8.62 13.85 2.78
CA ASP A 31 8.26 15.22 2.41
C ASP A 31 6.87 15.32 1.78
N LEU A 32 6.41 14.25 1.12
CA LEU A 32 5.12 14.22 0.43
C LEU A 32 3.97 13.76 1.33
N LEU A 33 4.28 12.94 2.34
CA LEU A 33 3.25 12.23 3.12
C LEU A 33 3.36 12.62 4.59
N ASP A 34 2.22 12.61 5.27
CA ASP A 34 2.12 13.00 6.68
C ASP A 34 2.23 11.78 7.60
N TYR A 35 3.38 11.11 7.55
CA TYR A 35 3.70 9.95 8.40
C TYR A 35 5.17 10.04 8.81
N SER A 36 5.54 9.36 9.88
CA SER A 36 6.95 9.29 10.27
C SER A 36 7.76 8.52 9.23
N SER A 37 9.05 8.80 9.16
CA SER A 37 9.97 8.07 8.26
C SER A 37 9.94 6.57 8.55
N ASP A 38 9.87 6.19 9.83
CA ASP A 38 9.81 4.77 10.22
C ASP A 38 8.54 4.11 9.71
N GLN A 39 7.39 4.80 9.80
CA GLN A 39 6.13 4.28 9.30
C GLN A 39 6.17 4.10 7.79
N ILE A 40 6.72 5.06 7.07
CA ILE A 40 6.84 4.99 5.62
C ILE A 40 7.77 3.84 5.21
N GLU A 41 8.94 3.77 5.84
CA GLU A 41 9.90 2.71 5.52
C GLU A 41 9.34 1.32 5.82
N TYR A 42 8.72 1.16 6.98
CA TYR A 42 8.09 -0.10 7.34
C TYR A 42 7.01 -0.50 6.33
N THR A 43 6.17 0.46 5.94
CA THR A 43 5.11 0.24 4.96
C THR A 43 5.69 -0.19 3.61
N CYS A 44 6.74 0.49 3.14
CA CYS A 44 7.40 0.12 1.89
C CYS A 44 8.02 -1.27 1.94
N LEU A 45 8.64 -1.64 3.06
CA LEU A 45 9.21 -2.98 3.22
C LEU A 45 8.11 -4.04 3.13
N LYS A 46 6.99 -3.82 3.81
CA LYS A 46 5.88 -4.79 3.82
C LYS A 46 5.19 -4.87 2.46
N LEU A 47 5.03 -3.75 1.77
CA LEU A 47 4.49 -3.75 0.41
C LEU A 47 5.41 -4.50 -0.55
N SER A 48 6.71 -4.36 -0.40
CA SER A 48 7.68 -5.09 -1.20
C SER A 48 7.60 -6.60 -0.92
N GLU A 49 7.53 -6.99 0.35
CA GLU A 49 7.38 -8.39 0.74
C GLU A 49 6.10 -9.01 0.18
N ALA A 50 5.03 -8.24 0.11
CA ALA A 50 3.76 -8.69 -0.45
C ALA A 50 3.78 -8.76 -1.98
N GLY A 51 4.82 -8.26 -2.61
CA GLY A 51 4.94 -8.27 -4.07
C GLY A 51 4.23 -7.10 -4.75
N TYR A 52 3.91 -6.04 -4.02
CA TYR A 52 3.18 -4.89 -4.57
C TYR A 52 4.10 -3.74 -4.97
N LEU A 53 5.32 -3.71 -4.47
CA LEU A 53 6.22 -2.58 -4.64
C LEU A 53 7.62 -3.06 -4.97
N ASP A 54 8.22 -2.48 -6.00
CA ASP A 54 9.61 -2.73 -6.34
C ASP A 54 10.48 -1.70 -5.62
N ILE A 55 11.41 -2.19 -4.79
CA ILE A 55 12.34 -1.36 -4.04
C ILE A 55 13.77 -1.84 -4.26
N THR A 56 14.71 -0.94 -4.08
CA THR A 56 16.13 -1.27 -4.00
C THR A 56 16.56 -1.16 -2.55
N THR A 57 17.11 -2.24 -2.01
CA THR A 57 17.55 -2.28 -0.62
C THR A 57 19.06 -2.17 -0.51
N VAL A 58 19.50 -1.73 0.66
CA VAL A 58 20.93 -1.68 1.00
C VAL A 58 21.10 -2.34 2.37
N GLN A 59 22.13 -3.18 2.49
CA GLN A 59 22.39 -3.85 3.75
C GLN A 59 23.02 -2.88 4.75
N MET A 60 22.41 -2.80 5.94
CA MET A 60 22.89 -1.94 7.01
C MET A 60 23.67 -2.78 8.02
N THR A 61 24.86 -2.32 8.40
CA THR A 61 25.77 -3.09 9.24
C THR A 61 25.29 -3.26 10.69
N GLN A 62 24.35 -2.44 11.14
CA GLN A 62 23.86 -2.47 12.52
C GLN A 62 22.39 -2.80 12.66
N LYS A 63 21.73 -3.19 11.55
CA LYS A 63 20.31 -3.54 11.56
C LYS A 63 20.11 -4.94 11.01
N THR A 64 19.14 -5.65 11.56
CA THR A 64 18.75 -6.99 11.08
C THR A 64 17.90 -6.91 9.81
N THR A 65 17.24 -5.76 9.58
CA THR A 65 16.44 -5.54 8.37
C THR A 65 17.23 -4.66 7.40
N PRO A 66 17.10 -4.89 6.08
CA PRO A 66 17.75 -4.03 5.10
C PRO A 66 17.17 -2.62 5.12
N GLY A 67 17.99 -1.63 4.80
CA GLY A 67 17.53 -0.28 4.54
C GLY A 67 16.99 -0.15 3.13
N ILE A 68 16.18 0.85 2.87
CA ILE A 68 15.67 1.13 1.53
C ILE A 68 16.53 2.22 0.89
N TYR A 69 17.18 1.87 -0.23
CA TYR A 69 17.91 2.85 -1.03
C TYR A 69 16.95 3.66 -1.89
N SER A 70 16.01 2.99 -2.57
CA SER A 70 15.02 3.68 -3.40
C SER A 70 13.74 2.86 -3.50
N VAL A 71 12.64 3.58 -3.67
CA VAL A 71 11.32 3.05 -3.98
C VAL A 71 11.08 3.35 -5.46
N ASN A 72 10.90 2.31 -6.26
CA ASN A 72 10.94 2.43 -7.71
C ASN A 72 9.55 2.47 -8.33
N GLU A 73 8.93 1.32 -8.55
CA GLU A 73 7.65 1.23 -9.25
C GLU A 73 6.68 0.34 -8.49
N LEU A 74 5.40 0.52 -8.76
CA LEU A 74 4.42 -0.51 -8.40
C LEU A 74 4.62 -1.71 -9.31
N THR A 75 4.49 -2.91 -8.74
CA THR A 75 4.41 -4.12 -9.56
C THR A 75 3.04 -4.20 -10.23
N PHE A 76 2.83 -5.17 -11.11
CA PHE A 76 1.50 -5.40 -11.67
C PHE A 76 0.48 -5.64 -10.54
N GLN A 77 0.82 -6.50 -9.57
CA GLN A 77 -0.06 -6.77 -8.44
C GLN A 77 -0.30 -5.52 -7.58
N GLY A 78 0.71 -4.66 -7.46
CA GLY A 78 0.58 -3.39 -6.74
C GLY A 78 -0.40 -2.46 -7.42
N HIS A 79 -0.37 -2.36 -8.74
CA HIS A 79 -1.34 -1.58 -9.51
C HIS A 79 -2.76 -2.14 -9.34
N GLU A 80 -2.92 -3.47 -9.37
CA GLU A 80 -4.21 -4.10 -9.19
C GLU A 80 -4.77 -3.83 -7.79
N PHE A 81 -3.92 -3.97 -6.78
CA PHE A 81 -4.31 -3.70 -5.40
C PHE A 81 -4.73 -2.24 -5.23
N LEU A 82 -3.93 -1.30 -5.74
CA LEU A 82 -4.24 0.12 -5.65
C LEU A 82 -5.52 0.47 -6.39
N SER A 83 -5.73 -0.11 -7.57
CA SER A 83 -6.95 0.06 -8.34
C SER A 83 -8.19 -0.24 -7.51
N ASN A 84 -8.12 -1.29 -6.68
CA ASN A 84 -9.25 -1.70 -5.85
C ASN A 84 -9.50 -0.78 -4.66
N ILE A 85 -8.47 -0.10 -4.15
CA ILE A 85 -8.60 0.77 -2.97
C ILE A 85 -8.46 2.25 -3.27
N SER A 86 -8.29 2.65 -4.52
CA SER A 86 -8.10 4.06 -4.87
C SER A 86 -9.37 4.89 -4.72
N SER A 87 -10.53 4.29 -4.98
CA SER A 87 -11.81 4.96 -4.78
C SER A 87 -12.05 5.23 -3.30
N GLN A 88 -12.38 6.48 -2.96
CA GLN A 88 -12.64 6.84 -1.56
C GLN A 88 -13.79 6.02 -0.98
N LYS A 89 -14.83 5.77 -1.78
CA LYS A 89 -16.00 4.99 -1.33
C LYS A 89 -15.61 3.55 -0.97
N VAL A 90 -14.87 2.89 -1.85
CA VAL A 90 -14.43 1.51 -1.60
C VAL A 90 -13.44 1.47 -0.43
N PHE A 91 -12.51 2.42 -0.40
CA PHE A 91 -11.51 2.48 0.66
C PHE A 91 -12.14 2.66 2.04
N ASP A 92 -13.10 3.57 2.15
CA ASP A 92 -13.79 3.83 3.43
C ASP A 92 -14.53 2.59 3.92
N LYS A 93 -15.22 1.88 3.03
CA LYS A 93 -15.91 0.64 3.39
C LYS A 93 -14.93 -0.46 3.77
N THR A 94 -13.86 -0.61 3.01
CA THR A 94 -12.81 -1.60 3.28
C THR A 94 -12.19 -1.35 4.64
N LYS A 95 -11.83 -0.10 4.90
CA LYS A 95 -11.22 0.30 6.17
C LYS A 95 -12.15 0.01 7.35
N LYS A 96 -13.42 0.34 7.20
CA LYS A 96 -14.41 0.12 8.25
C LYS A 96 -14.58 -1.37 8.56
N ILE A 97 -14.64 -2.21 7.54
CA ILE A 97 -14.76 -3.66 7.71
C ILE A 97 -13.50 -4.21 8.39
N CYS A 98 -12.32 -3.79 7.95
CA CYS A 98 -11.05 -4.25 8.53
C CYS A 98 -10.92 -3.82 10.00
N GLN A 99 -11.38 -2.63 10.34
CA GLN A 99 -11.41 -2.17 11.74
C GLN A 99 -12.31 -3.05 12.59
N GLY A 100 -13.45 -3.47 12.04
CA GLY A 100 -14.37 -4.38 12.72
C GLY A 100 -13.80 -5.76 12.94
N LEU A 101 -12.88 -6.20 12.08
CA LEU A 101 -12.20 -7.49 12.22
C LEU A 101 -11.04 -7.43 13.22
N GLY A 102 -10.62 -6.22 13.62
CA GLY A 102 -9.55 -6.03 14.61
C GLY A 102 -8.14 -6.21 14.06
N SER A 103 -7.99 -6.57 12.80
CA SER A 103 -6.68 -6.79 12.19
C SER A 103 -6.77 -6.57 10.69
N ALA A 104 -5.71 -6.05 10.12
CA ALA A 104 -5.66 -5.76 8.69
C ALA A 104 -4.31 -6.15 8.13
N SER A 105 -4.15 -7.44 7.77
CA SER A 105 -3.05 -7.83 6.90
C SER A 105 -3.34 -7.31 5.48
N LEU A 106 -2.30 -7.15 4.67
CA LEU A 106 -2.49 -6.72 3.28
C LEU A 106 -3.37 -7.70 2.50
N GLU A 107 -3.23 -8.99 2.78
CA GLU A 107 -4.05 -10.01 2.15
C GLU A 107 -5.52 -9.84 2.51
N VAL A 108 -5.83 -9.58 3.78
CA VAL A 108 -7.21 -9.35 4.23
C VAL A 108 -7.75 -8.07 3.61
N VAL A 109 -6.97 -6.99 3.58
CA VAL A 109 -7.39 -5.74 2.94
C VAL A 109 -7.73 -5.97 1.47
N ALA A 110 -6.88 -6.70 0.75
CA ALA A 110 -7.10 -7.01 -0.66
C ALA A 110 -8.39 -7.78 -0.87
N GLN A 111 -8.63 -8.80 -0.03
CA GLN A 111 -9.83 -9.63 -0.13
C GLN A 111 -11.09 -8.83 0.20
N VAL A 112 -11.06 -8.02 1.26
CA VAL A 112 -12.20 -7.19 1.65
C VAL A 112 -12.52 -6.16 0.56
N ALA A 113 -11.50 -5.50 0.01
CA ALA A 113 -11.70 -4.53 -1.07
C ALA A 113 -12.35 -5.18 -2.28
N SER A 114 -11.88 -6.36 -2.66
CA SER A 114 -12.45 -7.13 -3.77
C SER A 114 -13.92 -7.48 -3.52
N ASN A 115 -14.25 -7.91 -2.30
CA ASN A 115 -15.62 -8.22 -1.91
C ASN A 115 -16.53 -6.98 -1.92
N VAL A 116 -16.02 -5.83 -1.45
CA VAL A 116 -16.77 -4.57 -1.49
C VAL A 116 -17.10 -4.20 -2.93
N ILE A 117 -16.12 -4.28 -3.82
CA ILE A 117 -16.32 -3.99 -5.24
C ILE A 117 -17.37 -4.92 -5.83
N SER A 118 -17.27 -6.21 -5.56
CA SER A 118 -18.24 -7.20 -6.05
C SER A 118 -19.65 -6.89 -5.57
N SER A 119 -19.81 -6.48 -4.31
CA SER A 119 -21.13 -6.13 -3.77
C SER A 119 -21.72 -4.88 -4.42
N LEU A 120 -20.87 -3.96 -4.88
CA LEU A 120 -21.33 -2.75 -5.57
C LEU A 120 -21.73 -3.02 -7.02
N ILE A 121 -21.16 -4.05 -7.63
CA ILE A 121 -21.43 -4.41 -9.03
C ILE A 121 -22.60 -5.38 -9.13
N ASN A 122 -22.60 -6.42 -8.31
CA ASN A 122 -23.50 -7.58 -8.45
C ASN A 122 -24.95 -7.39 -8.09
N PRO A 123 -25.36 -6.52 -7.13
CA PRO A 123 -26.75 -6.50 -6.69
C PRO A 123 -27.78 -6.23 -7.79
N LYS A 124 -27.35 -5.59 -8.88
CA LYS A 124 -28.26 -5.22 -9.99
C LYS A 124 -28.02 -6.01 -11.26
N MET A 125 -26.97 -6.83 -11.30
CA MET A 125 -26.60 -7.55 -12.52
C MET A 125 -27.26 -8.91 -12.62
N PHE A 126 -27.76 -9.44 -11.52
CA PHE A 126 -28.29 -10.80 -11.46
C PHE A 126 -29.75 -10.87 -11.04
N PHE A 127 -30.41 -9.73 -11.09
CA PHE A 127 -31.83 -9.67 -10.75
C PHE A 127 -32.64 -8.99 -11.83
#